data_69bc64f3ad225ab1d3163b5dfbfdaa9d
#
_entry.id   69bc64f3ad225ab1d3163b5dfbfdaa9d
#
_cell.length_a   1.000
_cell.length_b   1.000
_cell.length_c   1.000
_cell.angle_alpha   90.00
_cell.angle_beta   90.00
_cell.angle_gamma   90.00
#
_symmetry.space_group_name_H-M   'P 1'
#
loop_
_entity.id
_entity.type
_entity.pdbx_description
1 polymer ?
#
loop_
_entity_poly.entity_id
_entity_poly.type
_entity_poly.pdbx_seq_one_letter_code
_entity_poly.pdbx_strand_id
1 'polypeptide(L)'
;FLARLREGFSDFQKSLAARIFAAIGSGFVAALGAWNIPQISGLNNPLFWAFVLGCAALGAVIPHAGALASFIVLSGALLACGAYVPGILLLAATGAWWFVGRQGRAAANGLLSFSLFSAVGLAPASALFTGYVTRIPQAVATAALGGLLCLTCAGFGSMDLTNWDIAHNW
;
A
#
# COMPACT_ATOMS: atom_id res chain seq x y z
N PHE A 1 19.42 -23.82 3.31
CA PHE A 1 18.78 -23.16 2.17
C PHE A 1 17.95 -21.95 2.63
N LEU A 2 17.01 -22.12 3.55
CA LEU A 2 16.16 -21.05 4.09
C LEU A 2 16.92 -19.91 4.77
N ALA A 3 18.01 -20.23 5.50
CA ALA A 3 18.87 -19.22 6.13
C ALA A 3 19.57 -18.33 5.09
N ARG A 4 20.14 -18.92 4.04
CA ARG A 4 20.78 -18.17 2.94
C ARG A 4 19.81 -17.29 2.16
N LEU A 5 18.59 -17.78 1.94
CA LEU A 5 17.55 -16.97 1.31
C LEU A 5 17.18 -15.78 2.20
N ARG A 6 17.06 -15.98 3.52
CA ARG A 6 16.77 -14.92 4.48
C ARG A 6 17.87 -13.86 4.56
N GLU A 7 19.12 -14.27 4.47
CA GLU A 7 20.27 -13.35 4.40
C GLU A 7 20.25 -12.54 3.10
N GLY A 8 20.03 -13.19 1.95
CA GLY A 8 19.90 -12.52 0.66
C GLY A 8 18.76 -11.50 0.63
N PHE A 9 17.62 -11.80 1.26
CA PHE A 9 16.52 -10.84 1.39
C PHE A 9 16.83 -9.68 2.32
N SER A 10 17.56 -9.89 3.38
CA SER A 10 18.00 -8.83 4.28
C SER A 10 18.89 -7.80 3.55
N ASP A 11 19.73 -8.28 2.65
CA ASP A 11 20.61 -7.44 1.83
C ASP A 11 19.84 -6.74 0.70
N PHE A 12 18.84 -7.39 0.11
CA PHE A 12 17.91 -6.76 -0.84
C PHE A 12 17.20 -5.56 -0.22
N GLN A 13 16.75 -5.66 1.03
CA GLN A 13 16.03 -4.58 1.70
C GLN A 13 16.91 -3.38 2.06
N LYS A 14 18.21 -3.58 2.18
CA LYS A 14 19.19 -2.51 2.32
C LYS A 14 19.54 -1.90 0.96
N SER A 15 19.17 -2.56 -0.13
CA SER A 15 19.54 -2.19 -1.49
C SER A 15 18.70 -1.04 -2.05
N LEU A 16 19.21 -0.41 -3.09
CA LEU A 16 18.50 0.59 -3.88
C LEU A 16 17.17 0.04 -4.44
N ALA A 17 17.14 -1.24 -4.81
CA ALA A 17 15.97 -1.91 -5.33
C ALA A 17 14.78 -1.89 -4.35
N ALA A 18 15.03 -2.09 -3.05
CA ALA A 18 13.98 -2.04 -2.03
C ALA A 18 13.39 -0.63 -1.87
N ARG A 19 14.22 0.40 -2.02
CA ARG A 19 13.77 1.80 -2.00
C ARG A 19 12.95 2.16 -3.24
N ILE A 20 13.39 1.69 -4.41
CA ILE A 20 12.65 1.86 -5.67
C ILE A 20 11.29 1.16 -5.57
N PHE A 21 11.27 -0.08 -5.05
CA PHE A 21 10.02 -0.80 -4.84
C PHE A 21 9.06 -0.05 -3.91
N ALA A 22 9.57 0.47 -2.78
CA ALA A 22 8.77 1.27 -1.85
C ALA A 22 8.25 2.57 -2.49
N ALA A 23 9.06 3.23 -3.32
CA ALA A 23 8.65 4.42 -4.05
C ALA A 23 7.52 4.13 -5.03
N ILE A 24 7.68 3.08 -5.85
CA ILE A 24 6.67 2.65 -6.82
C ILE A 24 5.38 2.25 -6.10
N GLY A 25 5.47 1.43 -5.06
CA GLY A 25 4.31 0.97 -4.29
C GLY A 25 3.56 2.12 -3.62
N SER A 26 4.28 3.04 -2.96
CA SER A 26 3.66 4.21 -2.32
C SER A 26 3.03 5.15 -3.34
N GLY A 27 3.69 5.39 -4.47
CA GLY A 27 3.17 6.20 -5.58
C GLY A 27 1.92 5.56 -6.18
N PHE A 28 1.91 4.24 -6.38
CA PHE A 28 0.78 3.51 -6.91
C PHE A 28 -0.46 3.59 -6.00
N VAL A 29 -0.31 3.32 -4.70
CA VAL A 29 -1.41 3.43 -3.74
C VAL A 29 -1.92 4.87 -3.64
N ALA A 30 -1.02 5.85 -3.64
CA ALA A 30 -1.40 7.26 -3.65
C ALA A 30 -2.15 7.65 -4.94
N ALA A 31 -1.73 7.11 -6.09
CA ALA A 31 -2.42 7.33 -7.38
C ALA A 31 -3.84 6.76 -7.36
N LEU A 32 -4.02 5.53 -6.83
CA LEU A 32 -5.35 4.95 -6.65
C LEU A 32 -6.25 5.84 -5.78
N GLY A 33 -5.73 6.32 -4.64
CA GLY A 33 -6.48 7.23 -3.77
C GLY A 33 -6.78 8.56 -4.45
N ALA A 34 -5.77 9.24 -4.98
CA ALA A 34 -5.90 10.56 -5.59
C ALA A 34 -6.82 10.55 -6.83
N TRP A 35 -6.83 9.46 -7.62
CA TRP A 35 -7.71 9.30 -8.76
C TRP A 35 -9.19 9.34 -8.38
N ASN A 36 -9.52 8.82 -7.21
CA ASN A 36 -10.89 8.72 -6.72
C ASN A 36 -11.37 9.97 -5.93
N ILE A 37 -10.53 10.97 -5.75
CA ILE A 37 -10.93 12.24 -5.12
C ILE A 37 -11.34 13.22 -6.24
N PRO A 38 -12.63 13.60 -6.37
CA PRO A 38 -13.12 14.40 -7.51
C PRO A 38 -12.39 15.72 -7.72
N GLN A 39 -11.91 16.35 -6.62
CA GLN A 39 -11.26 17.66 -6.67
C GLN A 39 -9.81 17.59 -7.18
N ILE A 40 -9.18 16.41 -7.13
CA ILE A 40 -7.78 16.22 -7.50
C ILE A 40 -7.58 15.16 -8.57
N SER A 41 -8.64 14.47 -8.95
CA SER A 41 -8.60 13.47 -10.01
C SER A 41 -8.22 14.06 -11.36
N GLY A 42 -7.51 13.27 -12.16
CA GLY A 42 -7.12 13.60 -13.53
C GLY A 42 -5.64 13.89 -13.69
N LEU A 43 -5.10 13.38 -14.80
CA LEU A 43 -3.67 13.49 -15.14
C LEU A 43 -3.19 14.93 -15.39
N ASN A 44 -4.11 15.85 -15.71
CA ASN A 44 -3.82 17.26 -15.93
C ASN A 44 -3.82 18.09 -14.63
N ASN A 45 -4.23 17.49 -13.51
CA ASN A 45 -4.29 18.18 -12.22
C ASN A 45 -2.92 18.13 -11.52
N PRO A 46 -2.28 19.27 -11.22
CA PRO A 46 -0.99 19.30 -10.55
C PRO A 46 -1.05 18.72 -9.13
N LEU A 47 -2.20 18.80 -8.45
CA LEU A 47 -2.38 18.22 -7.12
C LEU A 47 -2.33 16.69 -7.16
N PHE A 48 -2.86 16.06 -8.22
CA PHE A 48 -2.74 14.62 -8.40
C PHE A 48 -1.27 14.18 -8.37
N TRP A 49 -0.44 14.83 -9.18
CA TRP A 49 0.99 14.52 -9.23
C TRP A 49 1.74 14.89 -7.94
N ALA A 50 1.32 15.95 -7.25
CA ALA A 50 1.90 16.30 -5.96
C ALA A 50 1.71 15.18 -4.91
N PHE A 51 0.51 14.58 -4.83
CA PHE A 51 0.25 13.44 -3.95
C PHE A 51 1.04 12.19 -4.36
N VAL A 52 1.00 11.85 -5.65
CA VAL A 52 1.68 10.66 -6.19
C VAL A 52 3.20 10.75 -5.99
N LEU A 53 3.80 11.84 -6.47
CA LEU A 53 5.25 12.04 -6.38
C LEU A 53 5.71 12.29 -4.93
N GLY A 54 4.90 12.97 -4.13
CA GLY A 54 5.18 13.17 -2.70
C GLY A 54 5.23 11.85 -1.94
N CYS A 55 4.24 10.98 -2.12
CA CYS A 55 4.24 9.65 -1.50
C CYS A 55 5.35 8.76 -2.04
N ALA A 56 5.64 8.82 -3.34
CA ALA A 56 6.75 8.08 -3.96
C ALA A 56 8.10 8.53 -3.39
N ALA A 57 8.33 9.83 -3.29
CA ALA A 57 9.56 10.39 -2.71
C ALA A 57 9.71 10.00 -1.22
N LEU A 58 8.64 10.08 -0.45
CA LEU A 58 8.63 9.59 0.94
C LEU A 58 8.95 8.10 1.01
N GLY A 59 8.37 7.29 0.11
CA GLY A 59 8.66 5.85 0.03
C GLY A 59 10.11 5.54 -0.32
N ALA A 60 10.73 6.34 -1.19
CA ALA A 60 12.14 6.21 -1.54
C ALA A 60 13.09 6.51 -0.37
N VAL A 61 12.78 7.53 0.41
CA VAL A 61 13.60 7.98 1.54
C VAL A 61 13.29 7.16 2.80
N ILE A 62 12.01 7.08 3.17
CA ILE A 62 11.51 6.42 4.37
C ILE A 62 10.33 5.52 4.00
N PRO A 63 10.55 4.23 3.68
CA PRO A 63 9.51 3.30 3.23
C PRO A 63 8.24 3.27 4.09
N HIS A 64 8.37 3.35 5.41
CA HIS A 64 7.24 3.37 6.34
C HIS A 64 6.40 4.63 6.21
N ALA A 65 7.06 5.79 6.09
CA ALA A 65 6.37 7.06 5.95
C ALA A 65 5.63 7.12 4.60
N GLY A 66 6.26 6.61 3.53
CA GLY A 66 5.62 6.49 2.23
C GLY A 66 4.40 5.57 2.25
N ALA A 67 4.52 4.39 2.86
CA ALA A 67 3.39 3.48 3.03
C ALA A 67 2.27 4.12 3.84
N LEU A 68 2.58 4.72 5.00
CA LEU A 68 1.61 5.40 5.84
C LEU A 68 0.89 6.53 5.08
N ALA A 69 1.65 7.41 4.43
CA ALA A 69 1.10 8.54 3.68
C ALA A 69 0.18 8.07 2.55
N SER A 70 0.59 7.07 1.78
CA SER A 70 -0.22 6.55 0.67
C SER A 70 -1.53 5.90 1.15
N PHE A 71 -1.52 5.17 2.28
CA PHE A 71 -2.74 4.60 2.85
C PHE A 71 -3.64 5.66 3.49
N ILE A 72 -3.10 6.75 4.03
CA ILE A 72 -3.89 7.90 4.48
C ILE A 72 -4.59 8.55 3.28
N VAL A 73 -3.90 8.74 2.15
CA VAL A 73 -4.50 9.28 0.93
C VAL A 73 -5.62 8.36 0.43
N LEU A 74 -5.39 7.05 0.41
CA LEU A 74 -6.41 6.08 0.01
C LEU A 74 -7.62 6.09 0.95
N SER A 75 -7.40 6.13 2.27
CA SER A 75 -8.48 6.23 3.25
C SER A 75 -9.26 7.54 3.10
N GLY A 76 -8.57 8.65 2.86
CA GLY A 76 -9.18 9.94 2.57
C GLY A 76 -10.03 9.91 1.29
N ALA A 77 -9.59 9.22 0.26
CA ALA A 77 -10.36 9.02 -0.97
C ALA A 77 -11.67 8.26 -0.70
N LEU A 78 -11.60 7.16 0.07
CA LEU A 78 -12.78 6.40 0.46
C LEU A 78 -13.79 7.26 1.21
N LEU A 79 -13.32 8.09 2.15
CA LEU A 79 -14.18 9.02 2.89
C LEU A 79 -14.79 10.08 1.96
N ALA A 80 -14.02 10.61 1.02
CA ALA A 80 -14.50 11.59 0.04
C ALA A 80 -15.56 11.02 -0.91
N CYS A 81 -15.47 9.73 -1.23
CA CYS A 81 -16.47 9.01 -2.04
C CYS A 81 -17.72 8.60 -1.24
N GLY A 82 -17.82 8.91 0.06
CA GLY A 82 -18.95 8.52 0.90
C GLY A 82 -18.83 7.11 1.51
N ALA A 83 -17.77 6.39 1.21
CA ALA A 83 -17.49 5.05 1.77
C ALA A 83 -16.88 5.18 3.18
N TYR A 84 -17.68 5.67 4.14
CA TYR A 84 -17.20 6.02 5.48
C TYR A 84 -16.71 4.83 6.27
N VAL A 85 -17.44 3.70 6.24
CA VAL A 85 -17.10 2.52 7.02
C VAL A 85 -15.74 1.94 6.59
N PRO A 86 -15.51 1.58 5.32
CA PRO A 86 -14.20 1.08 4.91
C PRO A 86 -13.08 2.13 5.03
N GLY A 87 -13.37 3.41 4.80
CA GLY A 87 -12.40 4.48 4.98
C GLY A 87 -11.90 4.61 6.42
N ILE A 88 -12.82 4.60 7.40
CA ILE A 88 -12.46 4.64 8.83
C ILE A 88 -11.74 3.36 9.26
N LEU A 89 -12.20 2.18 8.81
CA LEU A 89 -11.56 0.92 9.14
C LEU A 89 -10.13 0.85 8.58
N LEU A 90 -9.93 1.28 7.34
CA LEU A 90 -8.61 1.31 6.72
C LEU A 90 -7.68 2.29 7.44
N LEU A 91 -8.19 3.47 7.82
CA LEU A 91 -7.43 4.46 8.57
C LEU A 91 -7.02 3.95 9.95
N ALA A 92 -7.96 3.34 10.69
CA ALA A 92 -7.70 2.75 12.00
C ALA A 92 -6.69 1.58 11.91
N ALA A 93 -6.85 0.70 10.91
CA ALA A 93 -5.94 -0.41 10.67
C ALA A 93 -4.54 0.08 10.29
N THR A 94 -4.43 1.15 9.49
CA THR A 94 -3.16 1.79 9.15
C THR A 94 -2.48 2.37 10.38
N GLY A 95 -3.23 3.03 11.25
CA GLY A 95 -2.75 3.53 12.53
C GLY A 95 -2.25 2.40 13.44
N ALA A 96 -3.03 1.33 13.59
CA ALA A 96 -2.64 0.15 14.37
C ALA A 96 -1.37 -0.51 13.80
N TRP A 97 -1.31 -0.67 12.47
CA TRP A 97 -0.16 -1.22 11.79
C TRP A 97 1.11 -0.39 12.01
N TRP A 98 0.99 0.94 12.07
CA TRP A 98 2.12 1.82 12.35
C TRP A 98 2.84 1.46 13.65
N PHE A 99 2.12 1.14 14.70
CA PHE A 99 2.73 0.74 15.98
C PHE A 99 3.48 -0.58 15.89
N VAL A 100 3.01 -1.53 15.10
CA VAL A 100 3.60 -2.85 14.95
C VAL A 100 4.67 -2.86 13.85
N GLY A 101 4.41 -2.18 12.75
CA GLY A 101 5.23 -2.23 11.53
C GLY A 101 6.43 -1.29 11.53
N ARG A 102 6.43 -0.23 12.35
CA ARG A 102 7.47 0.83 12.32
C ARG A 102 8.89 0.34 12.60
N GLN A 103 9.05 -0.82 13.20
CA GLN A 103 10.37 -1.35 13.59
C GLN A 103 11.09 -2.11 12.46
N GLY A 104 10.48 -2.28 11.31
CA GLY A 104 11.09 -3.05 10.22
C GLY A 104 10.75 -2.51 8.83
N ARG A 105 11.77 -2.10 8.05
CA ARG A 105 11.59 -1.69 6.64
C ARG A 105 10.90 -2.75 5.78
N ALA A 106 11.05 -4.01 6.16
CA ALA A 106 10.43 -5.16 5.53
C ALA A 106 8.90 -5.13 5.56
N ALA A 107 8.31 -4.66 6.66
CA ALA A 107 6.88 -4.58 6.82
C ALA A 107 6.24 -3.58 5.85
N ALA A 108 6.91 -2.44 5.59
CA ALA A 108 6.44 -1.46 4.61
C ALA A 108 6.43 -2.03 3.19
N ASN A 109 7.51 -2.69 2.77
CA ASN A 109 7.57 -3.34 1.47
C ASN A 109 6.59 -4.51 1.36
N GLY A 110 6.40 -5.26 2.44
CA GLY A 110 5.38 -6.30 2.53
C GLY A 110 3.98 -5.75 2.32
N LEU A 111 3.64 -4.64 2.99
CA LEU A 111 2.34 -3.99 2.83
C LEU A 111 2.12 -3.46 1.40
N LEU A 112 3.10 -2.75 0.86
CA LEU A 112 3.03 -2.20 -0.50
C LEU A 112 2.97 -3.30 -1.58
N SER A 113 3.52 -4.49 -1.30
CA SER A 113 3.41 -5.63 -2.20
C SER A 113 1.97 -6.09 -2.41
N PHE A 114 1.09 -5.95 -1.40
CA PHE A 114 -0.32 -6.31 -1.55
C PHE A 114 -1.01 -5.48 -2.64
N SER A 115 -0.78 -4.19 -2.68
CA SER A 115 -1.37 -3.32 -3.71
C SER A 115 -0.85 -3.65 -5.10
N LEU A 116 0.46 -3.83 -5.25
CA LEU A 116 1.10 -4.11 -6.54
C LEU A 116 0.73 -5.51 -7.07
N PHE A 117 0.79 -6.54 -6.22
CA PHE A 117 0.46 -7.91 -6.64
C PHE A 117 -1.04 -8.11 -6.83
N SER A 118 -1.88 -7.42 -6.07
CA SER A 118 -3.33 -7.45 -6.28
C SER A 118 -3.72 -6.86 -7.63
N ALA A 119 -3.03 -5.80 -8.07
CA ALA A 119 -3.27 -5.18 -9.37
C ALA A 119 -3.03 -6.13 -10.56
N VAL A 120 -2.19 -7.16 -10.37
CA VAL A 120 -1.91 -8.20 -11.38
C VAL A 120 -2.56 -9.55 -11.04
N GLY A 121 -3.49 -9.58 -10.10
CA GLY A 121 -4.20 -10.81 -9.70
C GLY A 121 -3.41 -11.77 -8.81
N LEU A 122 -2.24 -11.37 -8.30
CA LEU A 122 -1.35 -12.19 -7.49
C LEU A 122 -1.41 -11.86 -5.98
N ALA A 123 -2.56 -11.42 -5.48
CA ALA A 123 -2.75 -11.06 -4.06
C ALA A 123 -2.25 -12.14 -3.06
N PRO A 124 -2.47 -13.45 -3.26
CA PRO A 124 -1.94 -14.48 -2.35
C PRO A 124 -0.41 -14.51 -2.27
N ALA A 125 0.29 -14.15 -3.35
CA ALA A 125 1.76 -14.11 -3.37
C ALA A 125 2.32 -13.04 -2.42
N SER A 126 1.60 -11.94 -2.20
CA SER A 126 1.99 -10.90 -1.25
C SER A 126 1.98 -11.39 0.21
N ALA A 127 1.02 -12.24 0.57
CA ALA A 127 0.97 -12.84 1.90
C ALA A 127 2.18 -13.75 2.15
N LEU A 128 2.54 -14.58 1.16
CA LEU A 128 3.74 -15.43 1.21
C LEU A 128 5.01 -14.58 1.30
N PHE A 129 5.13 -13.55 0.48
CA PHE A 129 6.26 -12.62 0.50
C PHE A 129 6.40 -11.95 1.87
N THR A 130 5.31 -11.44 2.42
CA THR A 130 5.29 -10.77 3.73
C THR A 130 5.65 -11.73 4.86
N GLY A 131 5.09 -12.94 4.87
CA GLY A 131 5.39 -13.96 5.87
C GLY A 131 6.83 -14.42 5.86
N TYR A 132 7.46 -14.38 4.68
CA TYR A 132 8.87 -14.77 4.51
C TYR A 132 9.84 -13.68 4.98
N VAL A 133 9.51 -12.42 4.75
CA VAL A 133 10.43 -11.27 4.90
C VAL A 133 10.35 -10.63 6.30
N THR A 134 9.21 -10.79 7.01
CA THR A 134 8.97 -10.10 8.28
C THR A 134 8.95 -11.05 9.48
N ARG A 135 9.05 -10.48 10.69
CA ARG A 135 8.84 -11.23 11.94
C ARG A 135 7.36 -11.57 12.09
N ILE A 136 7.06 -12.66 12.81
CA ILE A 136 5.67 -13.18 12.96
C ILE A 136 4.64 -12.09 13.30
N PRO A 137 4.80 -11.25 14.34
CA PRO A 137 3.79 -10.24 14.68
C PRO A 137 3.63 -9.17 13.58
N GLN A 138 4.73 -8.81 12.92
CA GLN A 138 4.70 -7.87 11.80
C GLN A 138 4.06 -8.50 10.56
N ALA A 139 4.35 -9.78 10.28
CA ALA A 139 3.73 -10.51 9.19
C ALA A 139 2.21 -10.59 9.35
N VAL A 140 1.74 -10.92 10.54
CA VAL A 140 0.31 -11.00 10.84
C VAL A 140 -0.37 -9.64 10.69
N ALA A 141 0.18 -8.59 11.29
CA ALA A 141 -0.38 -7.24 11.19
C ALA A 141 -0.39 -6.72 9.75
N THR A 142 0.69 -6.97 8.99
CA THR A 142 0.80 -6.54 7.60
C THR A 142 -0.13 -7.35 6.68
N ALA A 143 -0.26 -8.66 6.92
CA ALA A 143 -1.19 -9.50 6.16
C ALA A 143 -2.65 -9.13 6.47
N ALA A 144 -2.97 -8.83 7.73
CA ALA A 144 -4.31 -8.39 8.12
C ALA A 144 -4.69 -7.06 7.45
N LEU A 145 -3.80 -6.07 7.47
CA LEU A 145 -4.03 -4.79 6.78
C LEU A 145 -4.09 -4.96 5.26
N GLY A 146 -3.20 -5.76 4.69
CA GLY A 146 -3.22 -6.07 3.25
C GLY A 146 -4.48 -6.83 2.84
N GLY A 147 -4.95 -7.76 3.65
CA GLY A 147 -6.22 -8.45 3.45
C GLY A 147 -7.43 -7.51 3.54
N LEU A 148 -7.43 -6.59 4.50
CA LEU A 148 -8.45 -5.55 4.61
C LEU A 148 -8.44 -4.65 3.36
N LEU A 149 -7.26 -4.27 2.87
CA LEU A 149 -7.10 -3.52 1.63
C LEU A 149 -7.71 -4.28 0.43
N CYS A 150 -7.36 -5.56 0.29
CA CYS A 150 -7.91 -6.40 -0.79
C CYS A 150 -9.43 -6.53 -0.70
N LEU A 151 -9.97 -6.71 0.52
CA LEU A 151 -11.41 -6.79 0.73
C LEU A 151 -12.13 -5.47 0.43
N THR A 152 -11.56 -4.33 0.86
CA THR A 152 -12.12 -3.02 0.55
C THR A 152 -12.10 -2.77 -0.95
N CYS A 153 -10.99 -3.08 -1.64
CA CYS A 153 -10.90 -2.91 -3.08
C CYS A 153 -11.77 -3.89 -3.86
N ALA A 154 -11.92 -5.14 -3.40
CA ALA A 154 -12.83 -6.11 -4.01
C ALA A 154 -14.30 -5.70 -3.84
N GLY A 155 -14.67 -5.15 -2.68
CA GLY A 155 -16.00 -4.58 -2.43
C GLY A 155 -16.31 -3.37 -3.33
N PHE A 156 -15.28 -2.68 -3.81
CA PHE A 156 -15.36 -1.53 -4.72
C PHE A 156 -15.31 -1.91 -6.21
N GLY A 157 -15.34 -3.18 -6.57
CA GLY A 157 -15.47 -3.63 -7.95
C GLY A 157 -14.19 -3.90 -8.69
N SER A 158 -13.13 -4.13 -8.03
CA SER A 158 -11.85 -4.70 -8.47
C SER A 158 -10.66 -3.75 -8.48
N MET A 159 -9.52 -4.29 -8.04
CA MET A 159 -8.20 -3.71 -8.31
C MET A 159 -7.72 -4.04 -9.75
N ASP A 160 -8.63 -4.21 -10.69
CA ASP A 160 -8.25 -4.38 -12.07
C ASP A 160 -7.72 -3.04 -12.59
N LEU A 161 -6.54 -3.07 -13.21
CA LEU A 161 -5.93 -1.89 -13.84
C LEU A 161 -6.84 -1.21 -14.87
N THR A 162 -7.86 -1.92 -15.35
CA THR A 162 -8.84 -1.41 -16.30
C THR A 162 -10.02 -0.69 -15.65
N ASN A 163 -10.25 -0.86 -14.35
CA ASN A 163 -11.39 -0.28 -13.64
C ASN A 163 -10.96 0.35 -12.31
N TRP A 164 -10.30 1.50 -12.41
CA TRP A 164 -9.77 2.24 -11.27
C TRP A 164 -10.79 3.11 -10.55
N ASP A 165 -12.01 3.14 -11.06
CA ASP A 165 -13.08 4.00 -10.54
C ASP A 165 -13.78 3.35 -9.34
N ILE A 166 -13.22 3.59 -8.17
CA ILE A 166 -13.78 3.15 -6.90
C ILE A 166 -15.15 3.82 -6.65
N ALA A 167 -15.35 5.04 -7.11
CA ALA A 167 -16.55 5.82 -6.84
C ALA A 167 -17.79 5.27 -7.57
N HIS A 168 -17.60 4.53 -8.66
CA HIS A 168 -18.70 4.05 -9.51
C HIS A 168 -19.44 2.84 -8.92
N ASN A 169 -18.90 2.19 -7.91
CA ASN A 169 -19.41 0.93 -7.35
C ASN A 169 -20.05 1.09 -5.96
N TRP A 170 -20.31 2.33 -5.52
CA TRP A 170 -20.91 2.63 -4.18
C TRP A 170 -22.09 3.57 -4.29
#